data_b178cb39cce1bb1b89e472710f47b296
#
_entry.id   b178cb39cce1bb1b89e472710f47b296
#
_cell.length_a   1.000
_cell.length_b   1.000
_cell.length_c   1.000
_cell.angle_alpha   90.00
_cell.angle_beta   90.00
_cell.angle_gamma   90.00
#
_symmetry.space_group_name_H-M   'P 1'
#
loop_
_entity.id
_entity.type
_entity.pdbx_description
1 polymer ?
#
loop_
_entity_poly.entity_id
_entity_poly.type
_entity_poly.pdbx_seq_one_letter_code
_entity_poly.pdbx_strand_id
1 'polypeptide(L)'
;MLSAAKEKRQHGSMQVPYSYYDCRMPDYFPGVPLHWHGEMELNYIKRGTGYFQYEDRLLTAHAGDIFLIQPNLVHAILPAEQESMFYDTIVFHKNMLIGGYDDRSYTEILQPFFSARRRIQAPISPEHSSYTALSASVQQIFRCIRENSAVSDLLLKSELLRFFYLLAASPELCTDRPAMPASAENLRPVLAYIQEHFADPITIEELARLSHLSKSYFMSCFKQTFGLGAVEYLTQLRIKAACEALRSTTRSVSEIAYDNGFRNLSNFNRQFRSKVGCTPQMYRKEFQNP
;
A
#
# COMPACT_ATOMS: atom_id res chain seq x y z
N MET A 1 -9.38 11.12 8.48
CA MET A 1 -8.47 10.46 7.52
C MET A 1 -7.74 9.35 8.23
N LEU A 2 -7.89 8.11 7.76
CA LEU A 2 -7.26 6.92 8.30
C LEU A 2 -5.74 6.95 8.03
N SER A 3 -4.98 6.46 8.99
CA SER A 3 -3.51 6.49 9.02
C SER A 3 -2.90 5.44 8.10
N ALA A 4 -2.01 5.83 7.19
CA ALA A 4 -1.27 4.89 6.36
C ALA A 4 -0.18 4.18 7.18
N ALA A 5 -0.21 2.85 7.18
CA ALA A 5 0.78 2.05 7.85
C ALA A 5 1.48 1.12 6.87
N LYS A 6 2.77 0.82 7.11
CA LYS A 6 3.38 -0.31 6.42
C LYS A 6 2.67 -1.58 6.85
N GLU A 7 2.21 -2.36 5.89
CA GLU A 7 1.67 -3.65 6.19
C GLU A 7 2.77 -4.55 6.78
N LYS A 8 2.51 -5.10 7.98
CA LYS A 8 3.44 -6.05 8.64
C LYS A 8 3.27 -7.47 8.12
N ARG A 9 2.23 -7.70 7.31
CA ARG A 9 1.96 -9.02 6.77
C ARG A 9 3.02 -9.36 5.73
N GLN A 10 3.64 -10.51 5.88
CA GLN A 10 4.56 -11.03 4.87
C GLN A 10 3.73 -11.62 3.73
N HIS A 11 3.87 -11.05 2.54
CA HIS A 11 3.22 -11.54 1.33
C HIS A 11 4.11 -12.57 0.66
N GLY A 12 3.71 -13.85 0.82
CA GLY A 12 4.42 -14.97 0.21
C GLY A 12 5.63 -15.47 1.01
N SER A 13 6.36 -16.38 0.39
CA SER A 13 7.58 -16.98 0.88
C SER A 13 8.68 -16.91 -0.21
N MET A 14 9.90 -17.39 0.09
CA MET A 14 10.94 -17.47 -0.93
C MET A 14 10.56 -18.42 -2.07
N GLN A 15 9.78 -19.47 -1.79
CA GLN A 15 9.33 -20.44 -2.80
C GLN A 15 8.06 -20.01 -3.54
N VAL A 16 7.15 -19.31 -2.85
CA VAL A 16 5.90 -18.75 -3.39
C VAL A 16 5.90 -17.25 -3.11
N PRO A 17 6.55 -16.42 -3.97
CA PRO A 17 6.78 -15.00 -3.71
C PRO A 17 5.55 -14.13 -4.02
N TYR A 18 4.35 -14.63 -3.72
CA TYR A 18 3.08 -13.92 -3.83
C TYR A 18 2.08 -14.38 -2.77
N SER A 19 1.05 -13.57 -2.55
CA SER A 19 -0.14 -13.91 -1.76
C SER A 19 -1.39 -13.57 -2.55
N TYR A 20 -2.42 -14.42 -2.41
CA TYR A 20 -3.72 -14.22 -3.02
C TYR A 20 -4.80 -13.96 -1.96
N TYR A 21 -5.72 -13.07 -2.27
CA TYR A 21 -6.86 -12.74 -1.42
C TYR A 21 -8.14 -12.67 -2.26
N ASP A 22 -9.14 -13.49 -1.90
CA ASP A 22 -10.54 -13.32 -2.31
C ASP A 22 -11.20 -12.36 -1.33
N CYS A 23 -11.41 -11.13 -1.76
CA CYS A 23 -11.85 -10.04 -0.90
C CYS A 23 -13.32 -9.75 -1.08
N ARG A 24 -14.04 -9.60 0.06
CA ARG A 24 -15.46 -9.26 0.10
C ARG A 24 -15.70 -8.20 1.16
N MET A 25 -16.04 -7.01 0.74
CA MET A 25 -16.36 -5.89 1.63
C MET A 25 -17.85 -5.54 1.53
N PRO A 26 -18.55 -5.25 2.63
CA PRO A 26 -18.06 -5.30 4.02
C PRO A 26 -18.13 -6.69 4.65
N ASP A 27 -18.52 -7.76 3.92
CA ASP A 27 -18.91 -9.07 4.47
C ASP A 27 -17.81 -9.74 5.30
N TYR A 28 -16.54 -9.71 4.82
CA TYR A 28 -15.41 -10.34 5.53
C TYR A 28 -14.62 -9.34 6.38
N PHE A 29 -14.60 -8.08 5.98
CA PHE A 29 -13.90 -7.01 6.67
C PHE A 29 -14.44 -5.65 6.20
N PRO A 30 -14.43 -4.63 7.09
CA PRO A 30 -15.05 -3.32 6.81
C PRO A 30 -14.33 -2.48 5.75
N GLY A 31 -13.12 -2.86 5.38
CA GLY A 31 -12.27 -2.17 4.42
C GLY A 31 -10.79 -2.38 4.71
N VAL A 32 -9.95 -2.12 3.74
CA VAL A 32 -8.49 -2.12 3.90
C VAL A 32 -8.06 -0.72 4.31
N PRO A 33 -7.56 -0.51 5.54
CA PRO A 33 -7.16 0.80 6.01
C PRO A 33 -5.96 1.31 5.23
N LEU A 34 -5.73 2.61 5.29
CA LEU A 34 -4.61 3.27 4.62
C LEU A 34 -3.27 2.66 5.04
N HIS A 35 -2.56 2.07 4.09
CA HIS A 35 -1.30 1.36 4.30
C HIS A 35 -0.40 1.45 3.07
N TRP A 36 0.77 0.86 3.15
CA TRP A 36 1.69 0.66 2.04
C TRP A 36 2.57 -0.57 2.28
N HIS A 37 3.08 -1.14 1.21
CA HIS A 37 3.99 -2.29 1.22
C HIS A 37 4.99 -2.19 0.06
N GLY A 38 6.04 -2.99 0.09
CA GLY A 38 7.13 -2.98 -0.90
C GLY A 38 6.86 -3.82 -2.14
N GLU A 39 5.75 -4.51 -2.18
CA GLU A 39 5.32 -5.41 -3.24
C GLU A 39 4.45 -4.69 -4.27
N MET A 40 4.26 -5.28 -5.42
CA MET A 40 3.24 -4.89 -6.40
C MET A 40 1.93 -5.57 -6.03
N GLU A 41 0.81 -4.86 -6.13
CA GLU A 41 -0.52 -5.39 -5.88
C GLU A 41 -1.42 -5.20 -7.10
N LEU A 42 -2.03 -6.28 -7.58
CA LEU A 42 -2.97 -6.27 -8.69
C LEU A 42 -4.34 -6.70 -8.19
N ASN A 43 -5.32 -5.81 -8.38
CA ASN A 43 -6.71 -6.01 -7.99
C ASN A 43 -7.61 -6.09 -9.22
N TYR A 44 -8.56 -7.03 -9.21
CA TYR A 44 -9.60 -7.17 -10.21
C TYR A 44 -10.98 -7.16 -9.55
N ILE A 45 -11.81 -6.19 -9.88
CA ILE A 45 -13.15 -6.03 -9.31
C ILE A 45 -14.11 -6.98 -10.02
N LYS A 46 -14.61 -7.97 -9.28
CA LYS A 46 -15.53 -9.00 -9.83
C LYS A 46 -16.97 -8.52 -9.85
N ARG A 47 -17.38 -7.78 -8.80
CA ARG A 47 -18.76 -7.36 -8.61
C ARG A 47 -18.86 -6.19 -7.62
N GLY A 48 -19.85 -5.33 -7.80
CA GLY A 48 -20.21 -4.24 -6.88
C GLY A 48 -19.36 -3.01 -7.08
N THR A 49 -19.44 -2.09 -6.13
CA THR A 49 -18.81 -0.76 -6.16
C THR A 49 -18.06 -0.52 -4.86
N GLY A 50 -16.96 0.19 -4.95
CA GLY A 50 -16.16 0.62 -3.80
C GLY A 50 -15.23 1.77 -4.17
N TYR A 51 -14.31 2.08 -3.28
CA TYR A 51 -13.36 3.16 -3.49
C TYR A 51 -11.94 2.69 -3.27
N PHE A 52 -11.04 3.06 -4.19
CA PHE A 52 -9.61 2.98 -4.02
C PHE A 52 -9.04 4.36 -3.73
N GLN A 53 -8.44 4.53 -2.57
CA GLN A 53 -7.70 5.73 -2.23
C GLN A 53 -6.23 5.52 -2.62
N TYR A 54 -5.74 6.40 -3.51
CA TYR A 54 -4.35 6.46 -3.92
C TYR A 54 -3.78 7.82 -3.55
N GLU A 55 -2.79 7.83 -2.68
CA GLU A 55 -2.21 9.09 -2.20
C GLU A 55 -3.32 10.05 -1.72
N ASP A 56 -3.61 11.13 -2.46
CA ASP A 56 -4.63 12.15 -2.18
C ASP A 56 -5.92 11.98 -3.03
N ARG A 57 -5.96 10.96 -3.90
CA ARG A 57 -7.09 10.73 -4.82
C ARG A 57 -7.97 9.60 -4.35
N LEU A 58 -9.27 9.82 -4.37
CA LEU A 58 -10.29 8.78 -4.17
C LEU A 58 -10.88 8.42 -5.53
N LEU A 59 -10.73 7.18 -5.94
CA LEU A 59 -11.18 6.65 -7.22
C LEU A 59 -12.32 5.66 -6.99
N THR A 60 -13.41 5.82 -7.72
CA THR A 60 -14.51 4.84 -7.70
C THR A 60 -14.07 3.60 -8.47
N ALA A 61 -14.38 2.43 -7.92
CA ALA A 61 -14.13 1.12 -8.51
C ALA A 61 -15.44 0.45 -8.85
N HIS A 62 -15.57 -0.06 -10.06
CA HIS A 62 -16.75 -0.80 -10.55
C HIS A 62 -16.34 -2.20 -11.00
N ALA A 63 -17.34 -3.07 -11.14
CA ALA A 63 -17.12 -4.42 -11.70
C ALA A 63 -16.43 -4.35 -13.06
N GLY A 64 -15.36 -5.12 -13.24
CA GLY A 64 -14.50 -5.12 -14.41
C GLY A 64 -13.24 -4.27 -14.27
N ASP A 65 -13.19 -3.32 -13.37
CA ASP A 65 -12.02 -2.46 -13.19
C ASP A 65 -10.80 -3.24 -12.70
N ILE A 66 -9.63 -2.84 -13.20
CA ILE A 66 -8.32 -3.34 -12.79
C ILE A 66 -7.55 -2.20 -12.12
N PHE A 67 -7.01 -2.46 -10.94
CA PHE A 67 -6.14 -1.55 -10.21
C PHE A 67 -4.78 -2.20 -10.01
N LEU A 68 -3.72 -1.54 -10.47
CA LEU A 68 -2.34 -1.95 -10.17
C LEU A 68 -1.71 -0.95 -9.21
N ILE A 69 -1.46 -1.40 -7.99
CA ILE A 69 -0.82 -0.60 -6.93
C ILE A 69 0.67 -0.88 -6.95
N GLN A 70 1.43 0.18 -7.17
CA GLN A 70 2.88 0.09 -7.28
C GLN A 70 3.55 0.05 -5.89
N PRO A 71 4.76 -0.53 -5.77
CA PRO A 71 5.48 -0.60 -4.51
C PRO A 71 5.61 0.75 -3.82
N ASN A 72 5.41 0.75 -2.51
CA ASN A 72 5.50 1.91 -1.61
C ASN A 72 4.45 3.01 -1.90
N LEU A 73 3.43 2.72 -2.68
CA LEU A 73 2.30 3.62 -2.85
C LEU A 73 1.36 3.50 -1.65
N VAL A 74 1.07 4.64 -1.03
CA VAL A 74 0.09 4.70 0.07
C VAL A 74 -1.31 4.56 -0.51
N HIS A 75 -2.07 3.58 -0.02
CA HIS A 75 -3.40 3.27 -0.54
C HIS A 75 -4.34 2.71 0.53
N ALA A 76 -5.64 2.78 0.26
CA ALA A 76 -6.71 2.15 1.04
C ALA A 76 -7.79 1.65 0.09
N ILE A 77 -8.55 0.64 0.52
CA ILE A 77 -9.71 0.14 -0.22
C ILE A 77 -10.91 0.22 0.72
N LEU A 78 -11.94 0.94 0.31
CA LEU A 78 -13.08 1.28 1.14
C LEU A 78 -14.38 0.79 0.48
N PRO A 79 -15.37 0.31 1.24
CA PRO A 79 -16.69 0.01 0.70
C PRO A 79 -17.40 1.30 0.30
N ALA A 80 -18.29 1.22 -0.71
CA ALA A 80 -19.28 2.25 -0.93
C ALA A 80 -20.42 2.12 0.11
N GLU A 81 -21.11 3.22 0.37
CA GLU A 81 -22.24 3.20 1.30
C GLU A 81 -23.34 2.25 0.78
N GLN A 82 -23.75 1.30 1.64
CA GLN A 82 -24.81 0.31 1.36
C GLN A 82 -24.56 -0.64 0.18
N GLU A 83 -23.32 -0.71 -0.32
CA GLU A 83 -22.95 -1.64 -1.38
C GLU A 83 -21.84 -2.61 -0.93
N SER A 84 -21.83 -3.80 -1.54
CA SER A 84 -20.74 -4.77 -1.35
C SER A 84 -19.83 -4.76 -2.56
N MET A 85 -18.54 -4.89 -2.33
CA MET A 85 -17.54 -5.04 -3.39
C MET A 85 -16.79 -6.37 -3.23
N PHE A 86 -16.73 -7.14 -4.32
CA PHE A 86 -16.04 -8.43 -4.42
C PHE A 86 -14.89 -8.27 -5.40
N TYR A 87 -13.67 -8.58 -4.97
CA TYR A 87 -12.50 -8.46 -5.81
C TYR A 87 -11.42 -9.50 -5.48
N ASP A 88 -10.66 -9.87 -6.48
CA ASP A 88 -9.47 -10.70 -6.33
C ASP A 88 -8.23 -9.82 -6.25
N THR A 89 -7.31 -10.16 -5.34
CA THR A 89 -6.03 -9.46 -5.16
C THR A 89 -4.88 -10.45 -5.21
N ILE A 90 -3.84 -10.13 -5.98
CA ILE A 90 -2.51 -10.73 -5.84
C ILE A 90 -1.51 -9.66 -5.41
N VAL A 91 -0.79 -9.94 -4.33
CA VAL A 91 0.36 -9.15 -3.88
C VAL A 91 1.62 -9.96 -4.16
N PHE A 92 2.57 -9.42 -4.94
CA PHE A 92 3.74 -10.17 -5.39
C PHE A 92 5.02 -9.35 -5.38
N HIS A 93 6.12 -10.01 -5.03
CA HIS A 93 7.44 -9.41 -4.99
C HIS A 93 8.07 -9.38 -6.40
N LYS A 94 8.82 -8.31 -6.70
CA LYS A 94 9.53 -8.15 -7.97
C LYS A 94 10.38 -9.36 -8.37
N ASN A 95 10.98 -10.04 -7.39
CA ASN A 95 11.82 -11.23 -7.62
C ASN A 95 11.07 -12.39 -8.31
N MET A 96 9.74 -12.36 -8.33
CA MET A 96 8.93 -13.31 -9.09
C MET A 96 9.18 -13.19 -10.60
N LEU A 97 9.49 -11.98 -11.08
CA LEU A 97 9.65 -11.66 -12.51
C LEU A 97 11.10 -11.47 -12.94
N ILE A 98 12.04 -11.45 -11.98
CA ILE A 98 13.45 -11.12 -12.24
C ILE A 98 14.28 -12.41 -12.13
N GLY A 99 15.05 -12.72 -13.17
CA GLY A 99 15.89 -13.91 -13.27
C GLY A 99 17.30 -13.81 -12.66
N GLY A 100 17.54 -12.90 -11.72
CA GLY A 100 18.86 -12.74 -11.07
C GLY A 100 19.86 -11.85 -11.81
N TYR A 101 19.53 -11.39 -13.01
CA TYR A 101 20.32 -10.43 -13.80
C TYR A 101 19.42 -9.26 -14.21
N ASP A 102 19.97 -8.05 -14.18
CA ASP A 102 19.30 -6.85 -14.69
C ASP A 102 19.45 -6.78 -16.22
N ASP A 103 18.67 -7.60 -16.92
CA ASP A 103 18.64 -7.58 -18.37
C ASP A 103 17.90 -6.33 -18.92
N ARG A 104 17.92 -6.16 -20.25
CA ARG A 104 17.30 -5.02 -20.91
C ARG A 104 15.79 -4.92 -20.62
N SER A 105 15.08 -6.05 -20.58
CA SER A 105 13.64 -6.05 -20.34
C SER A 105 13.29 -5.62 -18.92
N TYR A 106 14.13 -5.99 -17.96
CA TYR A 106 13.99 -5.51 -16.60
C TYR A 106 14.30 -4.02 -16.48
N THR A 107 15.48 -3.59 -16.95
CA THR A 107 15.96 -2.21 -16.75
C THR A 107 15.12 -1.16 -17.49
N GLU A 108 14.67 -1.46 -18.71
CA GLU A 108 13.94 -0.51 -19.53
C GLU A 108 12.41 -0.59 -19.35
N ILE A 109 11.86 -1.76 -18.99
CA ILE A 109 10.41 -1.97 -18.93
C ILE A 109 9.93 -2.18 -17.51
N LEU A 110 10.39 -3.22 -16.79
CA LEU A 110 9.84 -3.59 -15.49
C LEU A 110 10.27 -2.64 -14.37
N GLN A 111 11.55 -2.28 -14.31
CA GLN A 111 12.07 -1.39 -13.27
C GLN A 111 11.34 -0.04 -13.18
N PRO A 112 10.99 0.65 -14.28
CA PRO A 112 10.17 1.86 -14.23
C PRO A 112 8.82 1.68 -13.52
N PHE A 113 8.15 0.53 -13.69
CA PHE A 113 6.92 0.21 -12.96
C PHE A 113 7.18 -0.05 -11.47
N PHE A 114 8.18 -0.89 -11.15
CA PHE A 114 8.49 -1.22 -9.75
C PHE A 114 9.09 -0.05 -8.95
N SER A 115 9.69 0.93 -9.62
CA SER A 115 10.21 2.16 -9.00
C SER A 115 9.22 3.32 -9.02
N ALA A 116 8.01 3.12 -9.51
CA ALA A 116 6.98 4.14 -9.71
C ALA A 116 7.44 5.34 -10.58
N ARG A 117 8.49 5.17 -11.40
CA ARG A 117 8.87 6.14 -12.43
C ARG A 117 7.87 6.17 -13.59
N ARG A 118 7.31 5.00 -13.94
CA ARG A 118 6.19 4.88 -14.87
C ARG A 118 4.91 4.69 -14.08
N ARG A 119 4.06 5.71 -14.03
CA ARG A 119 2.75 5.64 -13.38
C ARG A 119 1.74 4.98 -14.30
N ILE A 120 0.83 4.26 -13.68
CA ILE A 120 -0.27 3.60 -14.35
C ILE A 120 -1.54 4.40 -14.07
N GLN A 121 -2.32 4.66 -15.11
CA GLN A 121 -3.65 5.22 -14.95
C GLN A 121 -4.54 4.21 -14.20
N ALA A 122 -5.23 4.66 -13.18
CA ALA A 122 -6.18 3.86 -12.42
C ALA A 122 -7.54 4.57 -12.37
N PRO A 123 -8.65 3.82 -12.48
CA PRO A 123 -8.73 2.41 -12.87
C PRO A 123 -8.35 2.17 -14.35
N ILE A 124 -7.93 0.93 -14.67
CA ILE A 124 -7.97 0.43 -16.05
C ILE A 124 -9.37 -0.17 -16.23
N SER A 125 -10.24 0.55 -16.91
CA SER A 125 -11.66 0.21 -17.04
C SER A 125 -12.00 -0.36 -18.44
N PRO A 126 -13.16 -1.00 -18.61
CA PRO A 126 -13.59 -1.60 -19.87
C PRO A 126 -13.60 -0.64 -21.08
N GLU A 127 -13.59 0.66 -20.85
CA GLU A 127 -13.59 1.70 -21.89
C GLU A 127 -12.25 1.89 -22.59
N HIS A 128 -11.15 1.40 -21.98
CA HIS A 128 -9.82 1.51 -22.56
C HIS A 128 -9.64 0.53 -23.73
N SER A 129 -9.02 1.00 -24.81
CA SER A 129 -8.77 0.21 -26.02
C SER A 129 -7.98 -1.07 -25.75
N SER A 130 -7.03 -1.03 -24.81
CA SER A 130 -6.19 -2.16 -24.41
C SER A 130 -6.85 -3.09 -23.38
N TYR A 131 -8.04 -2.76 -22.88
CA TYR A 131 -8.67 -3.45 -21.74
C TYR A 131 -8.90 -4.94 -22.00
N THR A 132 -9.41 -5.31 -23.18
CA THR A 132 -9.76 -6.72 -23.48
C THR A 132 -8.55 -7.64 -23.30
N ALA A 133 -7.39 -7.24 -23.80
CA ALA A 133 -6.15 -8.03 -23.67
C ALA A 133 -5.64 -8.06 -22.23
N LEU A 134 -5.70 -6.92 -21.52
CA LEU A 134 -5.29 -6.82 -20.12
C LEU A 134 -6.18 -7.63 -19.20
N SER A 135 -7.51 -7.53 -19.35
CA SER A 135 -8.47 -8.29 -18.52
C SER A 135 -8.35 -9.80 -18.76
N ALA A 136 -8.11 -10.23 -19.99
CA ALA A 136 -7.87 -11.65 -20.29
C ALA A 136 -6.62 -12.17 -19.58
N SER A 137 -5.52 -11.40 -19.57
CA SER A 137 -4.30 -11.74 -18.83
C SER A 137 -4.55 -11.78 -17.31
N VAL A 138 -5.26 -10.80 -16.76
CA VAL A 138 -5.62 -10.75 -15.35
C VAL A 138 -6.48 -11.94 -14.92
N GLN A 139 -7.48 -12.31 -15.71
CA GLN A 139 -8.31 -13.48 -15.44
C GLN A 139 -7.48 -14.78 -15.47
N GLN A 140 -6.53 -14.90 -16.39
CA GLN A 140 -5.63 -16.05 -16.43
C GLN A 140 -4.68 -16.08 -15.23
N ILE A 141 -4.15 -14.92 -14.79
CA ILE A 141 -3.37 -14.79 -13.55
C ILE A 141 -4.14 -15.39 -12.37
N PHE A 142 -5.39 -14.95 -12.14
CA PHE A 142 -6.19 -15.45 -11.02
C PHE A 142 -6.63 -16.91 -11.19
N ARG A 143 -6.74 -17.42 -12.42
CA ARG A 143 -6.96 -18.85 -12.65
C ARG A 143 -5.75 -19.65 -12.19
N CYS A 144 -4.54 -19.31 -12.63
CA CYS A 144 -3.31 -19.97 -12.24
C CYS A 144 -3.13 -20.03 -10.71
N ILE A 145 -3.42 -18.94 -10.03
CA ILE A 145 -3.33 -18.86 -8.56
C ILE A 145 -4.28 -19.86 -7.89
N ARG A 146 -5.51 -19.98 -8.38
CA ARG A 146 -6.49 -20.92 -7.83
C ARG A 146 -6.14 -22.39 -8.08
N GLU A 147 -5.43 -22.68 -9.18
CA GLU A 147 -4.91 -24.03 -9.47
C GLU A 147 -3.79 -24.46 -8.52
N ASN A 148 -3.02 -23.51 -7.98
CA ASN A 148 -2.03 -23.66 -6.91
C ASN A 148 -1.08 -24.86 -7.11
N SER A 149 -0.36 -24.89 -8.24
CA SER A 149 0.61 -25.92 -8.58
C SER A 149 1.89 -25.32 -9.15
N ALA A 150 3.01 -26.03 -9.09
CA ALA A 150 4.27 -25.57 -9.68
C ALA A 150 4.16 -25.29 -11.20
N VAL A 151 3.29 -26.03 -11.90
CA VAL A 151 3.03 -25.82 -13.33
C VAL A 151 2.22 -24.54 -13.54
N SER A 152 1.18 -24.32 -12.72
CA SER A 152 0.41 -23.07 -12.79
C SER A 152 1.21 -21.85 -12.32
N ASP A 153 2.17 -22.00 -11.42
CA ASP A 153 3.09 -20.92 -11.04
C ASP A 153 4.00 -20.49 -12.20
N LEU A 154 4.42 -21.44 -13.05
CA LEU A 154 5.18 -21.11 -14.25
C LEU A 154 4.34 -20.30 -15.25
N LEU A 155 3.08 -20.69 -15.46
CA LEU A 155 2.13 -19.94 -16.30
C LEU A 155 1.79 -18.58 -15.67
N LEU A 156 1.63 -18.51 -14.36
CA LEU A 156 1.41 -17.26 -13.62
C LEU A 156 2.52 -16.24 -13.88
N LYS A 157 3.80 -16.66 -13.82
CA LYS A 157 4.93 -15.79 -14.17
C LYS A 157 4.86 -15.29 -15.61
N SER A 158 4.54 -16.16 -16.54
CA SER A 158 4.38 -15.82 -17.95
C SER A 158 3.26 -14.78 -18.15
N GLU A 159 2.10 -14.98 -17.50
CA GLU A 159 0.97 -14.05 -17.61
C GLU A 159 1.23 -12.71 -16.92
N LEU A 160 1.95 -12.66 -15.81
CA LEU A 160 2.39 -11.41 -15.21
C LEU A 160 3.35 -10.63 -16.13
N LEU A 161 4.31 -11.32 -16.78
CA LEU A 161 5.18 -10.69 -17.77
C LEU A 161 4.39 -10.20 -18.99
N ARG A 162 3.41 -10.98 -19.46
CA ARG A 162 2.50 -10.58 -20.53
C ARG A 162 1.68 -9.35 -20.14
N PHE A 163 1.17 -9.30 -18.92
CA PHE A 163 0.43 -8.14 -18.40
C PHE A 163 1.28 -6.85 -18.45
N PHE A 164 2.55 -6.91 -17.98
CA PHE A 164 3.46 -5.78 -18.07
C PHE A 164 3.84 -5.41 -19.52
N TYR A 165 3.97 -6.39 -20.40
CA TYR A 165 4.15 -6.14 -21.83
C TYR A 165 2.96 -5.37 -22.41
N LEU A 166 1.73 -5.79 -22.12
CA LEU A 166 0.52 -5.10 -22.57
C LEU A 166 0.42 -3.67 -22.03
N LEU A 167 0.76 -3.46 -20.75
CA LEU A 167 0.82 -2.12 -20.16
C LEU A 167 1.87 -1.23 -20.85
N ALA A 168 3.06 -1.78 -21.07
CA ALA A 168 4.16 -1.04 -21.73
C ALA A 168 3.84 -0.70 -23.19
N ALA A 169 3.05 -1.55 -23.86
CA ALA A 169 2.56 -1.36 -25.22
C ALA A 169 1.34 -0.42 -25.32
N SER A 170 0.80 0.06 -24.18
CA SER A 170 -0.36 0.94 -24.10
C SER A 170 0.03 2.28 -23.47
N PRO A 171 0.63 3.20 -24.27
CA PRO A 171 1.15 4.47 -23.74
C PRO A 171 0.06 5.36 -23.13
N GLU A 172 -1.19 5.20 -23.54
CA GLU A 172 -2.35 5.90 -22.98
C GLU A 172 -2.63 5.54 -21.51
N LEU A 173 -2.22 4.33 -21.08
CA LEU A 173 -2.36 3.86 -19.70
C LEU A 173 -1.17 4.22 -18.82
N CYS A 174 -0.11 4.75 -19.40
CA CYS A 174 1.14 4.98 -18.70
C CYS A 174 1.60 6.43 -18.85
N THR A 175 2.06 7.02 -17.74
CA THR A 175 2.67 8.36 -17.73
C THR A 175 4.05 8.25 -17.11
N ASP A 176 5.08 8.64 -17.87
CA ASP A 176 6.42 8.70 -17.29
C ASP A 176 6.50 9.92 -16.37
N ARG A 177 6.86 9.71 -15.12
CA ARG A 177 7.30 10.78 -14.24
C ARG A 177 8.76 11.12 -14.59
N PRO A 178 9.14 12.42 -14.54
CA PRO A 178 10.55 12.73 -14.44
C PRO A 178 11.15 11.85 -13.33
N ALA A 179 12.33 11.30 -13.57
CA ALA A 179 13.02 10.49 -12.57
C ALA A 179 12.89 11.19 -11.22
N MET A 180 12.34 10.51 -10.21
CA MET A 180 12.32 11.06 -8.86
C MET A 180 13.76 11.48 -8.56
N PRO A 181 14.00 12.68 -8.05
CA PRO A 181 15.35 13.08 -7.69
C PRO A 181 15.99 11.93 -6.89
N ALA A 182 17.27 11.66 -7.07
CA ALA A 182 18.02 10.67 -6.27
C ALA A 182 17.75 10.82 -4.76
N SER A 183 17.34 12.01 -4.34
CA SER A 183 16.82 12.34 -3.01
C SER A 183 15.63 11.50 -2.54
N ALA A 184 14.80 10.94 -3.41
CA ALA A 184 13.67 10.09 -2.97
C ALA A 184 14.11 8.65 -2.68
N GLU A 185 15.14 8.14 -3.34
CA GLU A 185 15.79 6.88 -2.95
C GLU A 185 16.42 7.00 -1.57
N ASN A 186 16.95 8.19 -1.23
CA ASN A 186 17.47 8.51 0.10
C ASN A 186 16.40 8.52 1.20
N LEU A 187 15.10 8.54 0.87
CA LEU A 187 14.02 8.45 1.86
C LEU A 187 13.70 7.01 2.29
N ARG A 188 14.12 5.98 1.56
CA ARG A 188 13.90 4.58 1.96
C ARG A 188 14.53 4.21 3.30
N PRO A 189 15.81 4.53 3.58
CA PRO A 189 16.39 4.32 4.90
C PRO A 189 15.65 5.07 6.00
N VAL A 190 15.14 6.28 5.69
CA VAL A 190 14.36 7.09 6.62
C VAL A 190 13.04 6.40 6.99
N LEU A 191 12.32 5.84 6.01
CA LEU A 191 11.09 5.10 6.29
C LEU A 191 11.34 3.86 7.15
N ALA A 192 12.37 3.08 6.82
CA ALA A 192 12.76 1.91 7.60
C ALA A 192 13.09 2.30 9.05
N TYR A 193 13.89 3.36 9.22
CA TYR A 193 14.25 3.89 10.54
C TYR A 193 13.01 4.36 11.33
N ILE A 194 12.12 5.16 10.73
CA ILE A 194 10.89 5.59 11.40
C ILE A 194 10.05 4.39 11.83
N GLN A 195 9.96 3.33 11.03
CA GLN A 195 9.16 2.15 11.35
C GLN A 195 9.74 1.31 12.49
N GLU A 196 11.05 1.21 12.54
CA GLU A 196 11.75 0.46 13.58
C GLU A 196 11.76 1.22 14.92
N HIS A 197 11.84 2.56 14.85
CA HIS A 197 12.05 3.45 15.99
C HIS A 197 10.88 4.38 16.29
N PHE A 198 9.67 4.13 15.76
CA PHE A 198 8.54 5.08 15.90
C PHE A 198 8.19 5.41 17.36
N ALA A 199 8.46 4.52 18.30
CA ALA A 199 8.24 4.73 19.72
C ALA A 199 9.29 5.68 20.36
N ASP A 200 10.45 5.81 19.73
CA ASP A 200 11.56 6.61 20.22
C ASP A 200 11.38 8.12 19.90
N PRO A 201 12.11 9.01 20.57
CA PRO A 201 12.09 10.44 20.27
C PRO A 201 12.86 10.73 18.97
N ILE A 202 12.19 10.63 17.83
CA ILE A 202 12.74 10.94 16.51
C ILE A 202 12.62 12.44 16.23
N THR A 203 13.70 13.05 15.68
CA THR A 203 13.73 14.44 15.25
C THR A 203 13.80 14.57 13.72
N ILE A 204 13.31 15.68 13.18
CA ILE A 204 13.39 15.96 11.74
C ILE A 204 14.85 16.12 11.29
N GLU A 205 15.71 16.66 12.14
CA GLU A 205 17.15 16.80 11.90
C GLU A 205 17.83 15.43 11.71
N GLU A 206 17.45 14.47 12.52
CA GLU A 206 17.94 13.08 12.42
C GLU A 206 17.51 12.40 11.12
N LEU A 207 16.24 12.54 10.76
CA LEU A 207 15.69 12.01 9.52
C LEU A 207 16.34 12.66 8.27
N ALA A 208 16.57 13.96 8.32
CA ALA A 208 17.24 14.69 7.25
C ALA A 208 18.71 14.21 7.08
N ARG A 209 19.44 13.97 8.19
CA ARG A 209 20.79 13.38 8.13
C ARG A 209 20.79 11.98 7.51
N LEU A 210 19.86 11.12 7.90
CA LEU A 210 19.72 9.76 7.34
C LEU A 210 19.46 9.76 5.82
N SER A 211 18.79 10.80 5.32
CA SER A 211 18.52 10.97 3.89
C SER A 211 19.62 11.74 3.16
N HIS A 212 20.69 12.18 3.84
CA HIS A 212 21.73 13.05 3.29
C HIS A 212 21.17 14.35 2.66
N LEU A 213 20.05 14.87 3.19
CA LEU A 213 19.38 16.07 2.72
C LEU A 213 19.41 17.18 3.77
N SER A 214 19.32 18.43 3.33
CA SER A 214 19.02 19.53 4.26
C SER A 214 17.62 19.36 4.82
N LYS A 215 17.38 19.86 6.04
CA LYS A 215 16.08 19.76 6.73
C LYS A 215 14.91 20.27 5.86
N SER A 216 15.04 21.43 5.24
CA SER A 216 14.01 22.01 4.40
C SER A 216 13.73 21.17 3.15
N TYR A 217 14.78 20.69 2.50
CA TYR A 217 14.64 19.87 1.31
C TYR A 217 14.09 18.48 1.66
N PHE A 218 14.51 17.88 2.77
CA PHE A 218 13.97 16.64 3.30
C PHE A 218 12.45 16.75 3.53
N MET A 219 11.98 17.79 4.24
CA MET A 219 10.55 17.98 4.51
C MET A 219 9.72 18.13 3.23
N SER A 220 10.24 18.89 2.25
CA SER A 220 9.58 19.05 0.95
C SER A 220 9.55 17.74 0.17
N CYS A 221 10.70 17.07 0.06
CA CYS A 221 10.85 15.81 -0.66
C CYS A 221 9.99 14.72 -0.03
N PHE A 222 9.98 14.59 1.31
CA PHE A 222 9.17 13.61 2.02
C PHE A 222 7.68 13.83 1.76
N LYS A 223 7.21 15.09 1.87
CA LYS A 223 5.81 15.43 1.61
C LYS A 223 5.43 15.20 0.14
N GLN A 224 6.30 15.54 -0.80
CA GLN A 224 6.06 15.34 -2.23
C GLN A 224 6.01 13.83 -2.59
N THR A 225 6.84 13.02 -1.91
CA THR A 225 6.93 11.58 -2.18
C THR A 225 5.78 10.79 -1.55
N PHE A 226 5.40 11.14 -0.31
CA PHE A 226 4.43 10.37 0.48
C PHE A 226 3.09 11.06 0.70
N GLY A 227 2.87 12.25 0.14
CA GLY A 227 1.63 13.01 0.28
C GLY A 227 1.43 13.67 1.65
N LEU A 228 2.28 13.35 2.66
CA LEU A 228 2.18 13.86 4.04
C LEU A 228 3.56 14.14 4.62
N GLY A 229 3.61 15.01 5.63
CA GLY A 229 4.87 15.35 6.31
C GLY A 229 5.39 14.21 7.21
N ALA A 230 6.72 14.12 7.40
CA ALA A 230 7.36 13.06 8.19
C ALA A 230 6.86 13.00 9.65
N VAL A 231 6.58 14.14 10.28
CA VAL A 231 6.00 14.19 11.66
C VAL A 231 4.58 13.63 11.67
N GLU A 232 3.81 13.92 10.66
CA GLU A 232 2.46 13.39 10.51
C GLU A 232 2.50 11.87 10.28
N TYR A 233 3.38 11.39 9.42
CA TYR A 233 3.63 9.97 9.19
C TYR A 233 4.00 9.23 10.48
N LEU A 234 4.97 9.76 11.25
CA LEU A 234 5.36 9.22 12.56
C LEU A 234 4.18 9.17 13.53
N THR A 235 3.39 10.25 13.60
CA THR A 235 2.20 10.31 14.46
C THR A 235 1.19 9.23 14.08
N GLN A 236 1.01 8.99 12.81
CA GLN A 236 0.10 7.96 12.30
C GLN A 236 0.55 6.56 12.71
N LEU A 237 1.84 6.22 12.59
CA LEU A 237 2.37 4.93 13.06
C LEU A 237 2.14 4.71 14.54
N ARG A 238 2.39 5.73 15.36
CA ARG A 238 2.15 5.71 16.81
C ARG A 238 0.69 5.44 17.16
N ILE A 239 -0.24 6.13 16.49
CA ILE A 239 -1.68 5.93 16.70
C ILE A 239 -2.10 4.52 16.29
N LYS A 240 -1.60 3.99 15.16
CA LYS A 240 -1.90 2.63 14.74
C LYS A 240 -1.45 1.60 15.78
N ALA A 241 -0.22 1.69 16.24
CA ALA A 241 0.30 0.79 17.27
C ALA A 241 -0.50 0.90 18.57
N ALA A 242 -0.93 2.11 18.94
CA ALA A 242 -1.82 2.32 20.08
C ALA A 242 -3.21 1.67 19.87
N CYS A 243 -3.80 1.72 18.68
CA CYS A 243 -5.05 1.01 18.38
C CYS A 243 -4.91 -0.50 18.53
N GLU A 244 -3.81 -1.09 18.03
CA GLU A 244 -3.52 -2.51 18.18
C GLU A 244 -3.37 -2.89 19.67
N ALA A 245 -2.63 -2.11 20.45
CA ALA A 245 -2.46 -2.32 21.87
C ALA A 245 -3.77 -2.16 22.67
N LEU A 246 -4.62 -1.19 22.32
CA LEU A 246 -5.94 -1.00 22.94
C LEU A 246 -6.88 -2.19 22.70
N ARG A 247 -6.78 -2.84 21.56
CA ARG A 247 -7.59 -4.03 21.21
C ARG A 247 -7.08 -5.31 21.86
N SER A 248 -5.76 -5.48 21.89
CA SER A 248 -5.11 -6.74 22.26
C SER A 248 -4.70 -6.83 23.74
N THR A 249 -4.77 -5.73 24.51
CA THR A 249 -4.30 -5.69 25.91
C THR A 249 -5.26 -4.96 26.84
N THR A 250 -5.14 -5.25 28.14
CA THR A 250 -5.86 -4.55 29.22
C THR A 250 -5.06 -3.39 29.83
N ARG A 251 -3.90 -3.06 29.29
CA ARG A 251 -3.01 -1.97 29.77
C ARG A 251 -3.72 -0.63 29.76
N SER A 252 -3.34 0.27 30.67
CA SER A 252 -3.96 1.60 30.75
C SER A 252 -3.73 2.42 29.46
N VAL A 253 -4.65 3.33 29.16
CA VAL A 253 -4.54 4.24 28.02
C VAL A 253 -3.27 5.09 28.09
N SER A 254 -2.85 5.48 29.31
CA SER A 254 -1.63 6.25 29.54
C SER A 254 -0.36 5.44 29.25
N GLU A 255 -0.26 4.21 29.72
CA GLU A 255 0.88 3.33 29.40
C GLU A 255 1.00 3.09 27.89
N ILE A 256 -0.12 2.79 27.21
CA ILE A 256 -0.15 2.60 25.78
C ILE A 256 0.32 3.87 25.05
N ALA A 257 -0.11 5.06 25.49
CA ALA A 257 0.33 6.32 24.90
C ALA A 257 1.85 6.51 25.02
N TYR A 258 2.41 6.30 26.21
CA TYR A 258 3.86 6.49 26.44
C TYR A 258 4.70 5.46 25.70
N ASP A 259 4.31 4.19 25.71
CA ASP A 259 5.03 3.12 24.99
C ASP A 259 5.01 3.28 23.47
N ASN A 260 4.04 4.01 22.95
CA ASN A 260 3.97 4.35 21.54
C ASN A 260 4.56 5.75 21.24
N GLY A 261 5.41 6.28 22.12
CA GLY A 261 6.22 7.46 21.88
C GLY A 261 5.51 8.81 22.03
N PHE A 262 4.33 8.86 22.66
CA PHE A 262 3.69 10.13 23.00
C PHE A 262 4.24 10.66 24.33
N ARG A 263 4.73 11.90 24.32
CA ARG A 263 5.32 12.55 25.51
C ARG A 263 4.29 13.00 26.54
N ASN A 264 3.03 13.16 26.14
CA ASN A 264 1.94 13.51 27.06
C ASN A 264 0.59 12.99 26.56
N LEU A 265 -0.26 12.65 27.51
CA LEU A 265 -1.57 12.05 27.28
C LEU A 265 -2.55 12.99 26.57
N SER A 266 -2.46 14.30 26.79
CA SER A 266 -3.34 15.29 26.14
C SER A 266 -3.10 15.34 24.64
N ASN A 267 -1.82 15.34 24.20
CA ASN A 267 -1.47 15.27 22.79
C ASN A 267 -1.91 13.94 22.17
N PHE A 268 -1.68 12.83 22.88
CA PHE A 268 -2.15 11.50 22.45
C PHE A 268 -3.66 11.51 22.21
N ASN A 269 -4.47 11.89 23.20
CA ASN A 269 -5.93 11.89 23.10
C ASN A 269 -6.43 12.77 21.94
N ARG A 270 -5.84 13.95 21.76
CA ARG A 270 -6.16 14.85 20.65
C ARG A 270 -5.83 14.20 19.29
N GLN A 271 -4.63 13.65 19.13
CA GLN A 271 -4.20 13.01 17.89
C GLN A 271 -5.03 11.75 17.61
N PHE A 272 -5.28 10.93 18.64
CA PHE A 272 -6.09 9.73 18.53
C PHE A 272 -7.51 10.06 18.05
N ARG A 273 -8.19 11.00 18.73
CA ARG A 273 -9.53 11.43 18.33
C ARG A 273 -9.56 12.04 16.92
N SER A 274 -8.55 12.82 16.56
CA SER A 274 -8.45 13.41 15.22
C SER A 274 -8.28 12.36 14.11
N LYS A 275 -7.55 11.25 14.38
CA LYS A 275 -7.22 10.23 13.37
C LYS A 275 -8.20 9.04 13.37
N VAL A 276 -8.79 8.71 14.52
CA VAL A 276 -9.67 7.53 14.70
C VAL A 276 -11.15 7.92 14.78
N GLY A 277 -11.46 9.18 15.09
CA GLY A 277 -12.84 9.69 15.19
C GLY A 277 -13.46 9.56 16.59
N CYS A 278 -12.92 8.71 17.47
CA CYS A 278 -13.41 8.51 18.84
C CYS A 278 -12.27 8.60 19.87
N THR A 279 -12.61 8.55 21.16
CA THR A 279 -11.58 8.53 22.22
C THR A 279 -10.95 7.14 22.36
N PRO A 280 -9.70 7.01 22.87
CA PRO A 280 -9.08 5.71 23.12
C PRO A 280 -9.91 4.78 24.00
N GLN A 281 -10.62 5.32 24.98
CA GLN A 281 -11.51 4.53 25.86
C GLN A 281 -12.75 4.02 25.13
N MET A 282 -13.37 4.86 24.27
CA MET A 282 -14.50 4.44 23.44
C MET A 282 -14.07 3.36 22.45
N TYR A 283 -12.92 3.57 21.79
CA TYR A 283 -12.33 2.59 20.87
C TYR A 283 -12.12 1.23 21.53
N ARG A 284 -11.54 1.20 22.76
CA ARG A 284 -11.37 -0.04 23.52
C ARG A 284 -12.68 -0.74 23.80
N LYS A 285 -13.71 0.00 24.26
CA LYS A 285 -15.02 -0.59 24.60
C LYS A 285 -15.68 -1.24 23.39
N GLU A 286 -15.56 -0.63 22.22
CA GLU A 286 -16.15 -1.13 20.99
C GLU A 286 -15.55 -2.46 20.53
N PHE A 287 -14.24 -2.68 20.77
CA PHE A 287 -13.54 -3.88 20.34
C PHE A 287 -13.30 -4.94 21.42
N GLN A 288 -13.54 -4.64 22.70
CA GLN A 288 -13.38 -5.60 23.82
C GLN A 288 -14.72 -6.12 24.37
N ASN A 289 -15.86 -5.54 23.94
CA ASN A 289 -17.20 -6.09 24.18
C ASN A 289 -17.85 -6.36 22.81
N PRO A 290 -17.79 -7.61 22.30
CA PRO A 290 -18.55 -8.01 21.11
C PRO A 290 -20.05 -8.06 21.38
#